data_e471d3747829468b4aeb16f154022b37
#
_entry.id   e471d3747829468b4aeb16f154022b37
#
_cell.length_a   1.000
_cell.length_b   1.000
_cell.length_c   1.000
_cell.angle_alpha   90.00
_cell.angle_beta   90.00
_cell.angle_gamma   90.00
#
_symmetry.space_group_name_H-M   'P 1'
#
loop_
_entity.id
_entity.type
_entity.pdbx_description
1 polymer ?
#
loop_
_entity_poly.entity_id
_entity_poly.type
_entity_poly.pdbx_seq_one_letter_code
_entity_poly.pdbx_strand_id
1 'polypeptide(L)'
;MEIKNLQLKVDNWIKKHGVRYFNELTNMAQLTEEVGEVARIISRQYGEQSFKESDKEVDLAGELSDVLFVLLCLANQTGVDLQTSFNNRLNMKAKRDHDRHHSNQKLDSVSYTHLRAHETRSD
;
A
#
# COMPACT_ATOMS: atom_id res chain seq x y z
N MET A 1 14.81 5.49 1.08
CA MET A 1 14.29 6.69 0.39
C MET A 1 13.01 7.15 1.06
N GLU A 2 12.91 8.41 1.38
CA GLU A 2 11.73 8.96 2.03
C GLU A 2 10.56 9.09 1.05
N ILE A 3 9.34 9.08 1.61
CA ILE A 3 8.12 9.19 0.79
C ILE A 3 8.11 10.48 -0.04
N LYS A 4 8.53 11.60 0.58
CA LYS A 4 8.55 12.86 -0.16
C LYS A 4 9.51 12.82 -1.35
N ASN A 5 10.59 12.06 -1.26
CA ASN A 5 11.51 11.88 -2.37
C ASN A 5 10.87 11.05 -3.48
N LEU A 6 10.08 10.05 -3.11
CA LEU A 6 9.31 9.27 -4.08
C LEU A 6 8.28 10.15 -4.76
N GLN A 7 7.59 11.02 -4.01
CA GLN A 7 6.63 11.94 -4.59
C GLN A 7 7.29 12.86 -5.64
N LEU A 8 8.45 13.41 -5.31
CA LEU A 8 9.20 14.24 -6.26
C LEU A 8 9.63 13.46 -7.49
N LYS A 9 10.10 12.24 -7.27
CA LYS A 9 10.56 11.39 -8.36
C LYS A 9 9.43 11.06 -9.32
N VAL A 10 8.27 10.75 -8.80
CA VAL A 10 7.08 10.48 -9.62
C VAL A 10 6.65 11.74 -10.37
N ASP A 11 6.63 12.88 -9.69
CA ASP A 11 6.24 14.12 -10.34
C ASP A 11 7.16 14.46 -11.52
N ASN A 12 8.46 14.31 -11.33
CA ASN A 12 9.42 14.53 -12.41
C ASN A 12 9.22 13.54 -13.55
N TRP A 13 8.94 12.28 -13.21
CA TRP A 13 8.70 11.25 -14.20
C TRP A 13 7.45 11.56 -15.05
N ILE A 14 6.36 11.98 -14.39
CA ILE A 14 5.14 12.36 -15.09
C ILE A 14 5.39 13.53 -16.04
N LYS A 15 6.08 14.56 -15.58
CA LYS A 15 6.38 15.73 -16.42
C LYS A 15 7.26 15.38 -17.60
N LYS A 16 8.18 14.45 -17.41
CA LYS A 16 9.11 14.06 -18.47
C LYS A 16 8.48 13.10 -19.48
N HIS A 17 7.71 12.13 -19.02
CA HIS A 17 7.22 11.04 -19.87
C HIS A 17 5.72 11.06 -20.08
N GLY A 18 4.95 11.56 -19.13
CA GLY A 18 3.49 11.50 -19.17
C GLY A 18 2.83 12.81 -19.61
N VAL A 19 3.58 13.88 -19.71
CA VAL A 19 3.11 15.22 -20.00
C VAL A 19 2.34 15.84 -18.84
N ARG A 20 1.32 15.16 -18.34
CA ARG A 20 0.54 15.57 -17.16
C ARG A 20 -0.08 14.36 -16.48
N TYR A 21 -0.60 14.58 -15.29
CA TYR A 21 -1.38 13.55 -14.59
C TYR A 21 -2.72 13.32 -15.30
N PHE A 22 -3.20 12.11 -15.27
CA PHE A 22 -4.62 11.88 -15.53
C PHE A 22 -5.42 12.62 -14.47
N ASN A 23 -6.69 12.93 -14.74
CA ASN A 23 -7.49 13.57 -13.73
C ASN A 23 -7.72 12.63 -12.54
N GLU A 24 -8.16 13.18 -11.42
CA GLU A 24 -8.28 12.44 -10.16
C GLU A 24 -9.22 11.26 -10.25
N LEU A 25 -10.33 11.40 -10.98
CA LEU A 25 -11.28 10.31 -11.14
C LEU A 25 -10.66 9.16 -11.94
N THR A 26 -9.91 9.46 -12.98
CA THR A 26 -9.23 8.45 -13.77
C THR A 26 -8.16 7.74 -12.94
N ASN A 27 -7.39 8.51 -12.16
CA ASN A 27 -6.38 7.91 -11.28
C ASN A 27 -7.02 7.08 -10.17
N MET A 28 -8.19 7.45 -9.69
CA MET A 28 -8.91 6.63 -8.72
C MET A 28 -9.35 5.30 -9.33
N ALA A 29 -9.84 5.33 -10.56
CA ALA A 29 -10.19 4.10 -11.27
C ALA A 29 -8.95 3.22 -11.48
N GLN A 30 -7.83 3.82 -11.86
CA GLN A 30 -6.56 3.11 -12.00
C GLN A 30 -6.12 2.47 -10.69
N LEU A 31 -6.25 3.19 -9.59
CA LEU A 31 -5.92 2.64 -8.27
C LEU A 31 -6.75 1.40 -7.97
N THR A 32 -8.04 1.45 -8.25
CA THR A 32 -8.93 0.32 -8.04
C THR A 32 -8.48 -0.88 -8.88
N GLU A 33 -8.11 -0.64 -10.14
CA GLU A 33 -7.62 -1.69 -11.02
C GLU A 33 -6.33 -2.32 -10.48
N GLU A 34 -5.38 -1.49 -10.05
CA GLU A 34 -4.10 -1.99 -9.55
C GLU A 34 -4.27 -2.78 -8.26
N VAL A 35 -5.16 -2.33 -7.37
CA VAL A 35 -5.50 -3.07 -6.16
C VAL A 35 -6.13 -4.41 -6.53
N GLY A 36 -6.97 -4.42 -7.55
CA GLY A 36 -7.57 -5.65 -8.07
C GLY A 36 -6.52 -6.65 -8.57
N GLU A 37 -5.47 -6.16 -9.23
CA GLU A 37 -4.38 -7.03 -9.69
C GLU A 37 -3.62 -7.64 -8.52
N VAL A 38 -3.37 -6.85 -7.47
CA VAL A 38 -2.77 -7.39 -6.24
C VAL A 38 -3.67 -8.45 -5.63
N ALA A 39 -4.96 -8.18 -5.54
CA ALA A 39 -5.93 -9.13 -4.99
C ALA A 39 -5.94 -10.44 -5.77
N ARG A 40 -5.85 -10.35 -7.08
CA ARG A 40 -5.81 -11.53 -7.96
C ARG A 40 -4.59 -12.40 -7.67
N ILE A 41 -3.42 -11.78 -7.55
CA ILE A 41 -2.19 -12.53 -7.27
C ILE A 41 -2.27 -13.17 -5.89
N ILE A 42 -2.69 -12.42 -4.89
CA ILE A 42 -2.79 -12.93 -3.52
C ILE A 42 -3.78 -14.10 -3.46
N SER A 43 -4.91 -13.98 -4.15
CA SER A 43 -5.92 -15.05 -4.16
C SER A 43 -5.38 -16.33 -4.78
N ARG A 44 -4.57 -16.22 -5.83
CA ARG A 44 -4.04 -17.39 -6.52
C ARG A 44 -2.80 -17.97 -5.84
N GLN A 45 -2.01 -17.11 -5.22
CA GLN A 45 -0.78 -17.57 -4.57
C GLN A 45 -1.04 -18.15 -3.18
N TYR A 46 -2.01 -17.61 -2.46
CA TYR A 46 -2.29 -18.00 -1.07
C TYR A 46 -3.70 -18.51 -0.85
N GLY A 47 -4.58 -18.35 -1.82
CA GLY A 47 -5.95 -18.83 -1.72
C GLY A 47 -6.15 -20.18 -2.39
N GLU A 48 -7.41 -20.51 -2.67
CA GLU A 48 -7.78 -21.78 -3.26
C GLU A 48 -7.81 -21.77 -4.79
N GLN A 49 -7.68 -20.60 -5.39
CA GLN A 49 -7.65 -20.48 -6.84
C GLN A 49 -6.25 -20.69 -7.38
N SER A 50 -6.16 -21.37 -8.51
CA SER A 50 -4.87 -21.62 -9.14
C SER A 50 -4.54 -20.53 -10.14
N PHE A 51 -3.24 -20.31 -10.36
CA PHE A 51 -2.80 -19.42 -11.43
C PHE A 51 -3.20 -19.99 -12.78
N LYS A 52 -3.62 -19.09 -13.67
CA LYS A 52 -3.76 -19.42 -15.08
C LYS A 52 -2.38 -19.34 -15.74
N GLU A 53 -2.27 -19.91 -16.92
CA GLU A 53 -1.00 -19.83 -17.65
C GLU A 53 -0.53 -18.40 -17.84
N SER A 54 -1.45 -17.48 -18.13
CA SER A 54 -1.14 -16.08 -18.33
C SER A 54 -0.70 -15.35 -17.06
N ASP A 55 -0.91 -15.96 -15.89
CA ASP A 55 -0.57 -15.34 -14.61
C ASP A 55 0.87 -15.60 -14.17
N LYS A 56 1.56 -16.51 -14.85
CA LYS A 56 2.89 -16.94 -14.40
C LYS A 56 3.95 -15.85 -14.46
N GLU A 57 3.77 -14.89 -15.34
CA GLU A 57 4.72 -13.80 -15.52
C GLU A 57 4.41 -12.58 -14.66
N VAL A 58 3.32 -12.63 -13.92
CA VAL A 58 2.89 -11.51 -13.08
C VAL A 58 3.51 -11.70 -11.70
N ASP A 59 4.12 -10.66 -11.18
CA ASP A 59 4.77 -10.71 -9.87
C ASP A 59 4.11 -9.74 -8.89
N LEU A 60 4.06 -10.15 -7.64
CA LEU A 60 3.45 -9.37 -6.58
C LEU A 60 4.18 -8.06 -6.34
N ALA A 61 5.51 -8.09 -6.39
CA ALA A 61 6.31 -6.89 -6.16
C ALA A 61 5.99 -5.79 -7.17
N GLY A 62 5.87 -6.17 -8.44
CA GLY A 62 5.51 -5.23 -9.50
C GLY A 62 4.13 -4.65 -9.28
N GLU A 63 3.15 -5.49 -8.95
CA GLU A 63 1.78 -5.02 -8.75
C GLU A 63 1.65 -4.13 -7.52
N LEU A 64 2.35 -4.44 -6.44
CA LEU A 64 2.39 -3.55 -5.27
C LEU A 64 3.03 -2.22 -5.61
N SER A 65 4.07 -2.24 -6.43
CA SER A 65 4.73 -1.02 -6.89
C SER A 65 3.78 -0.17 -7.74
N ASP A 66 2.96 -0.79 -8.56
CA ASP A 66 1.98 -0.08 -9.37
C ASP A 66 0.92 0.60 -8.51
N VAL A 67 0.47 -0.06 -7.44
CA VAL A 67 -0.44 0.56 -6.47
C VAL A 67 0.21 1.81 -5.86
N LEU A 68 1.44 1.67 -5.42
CA LEU A 68 2.18 2.79 -4.83
C LEU A 68 2.32 3.94 -5.82
N PHE A 69 2.65 3.63 -7.07
CA PHE A 69 2.80 4.65 -8.09
C PHE A 69 1.53 5.51 -8.24
N VAL A 70 0.38 4.86 -8.33
CA VAL A 70 -0.90 5.58 -8.48
C VAL A 70 -1.22 6.39 -7.23
N LEU A 71 -0.94 5.85 -6.04
CA LEU A 71 -1.11 6.59 -4.79
C LEU A 71 -0.27 7.87 -4.76
N LEU A 72 0.97 7.76 -5.22
CA LEU A 72 1.87 8.92 -5.28
C LEU A 72 1.37 9.94 -6.29
N CYS A 73 0.83 9.50 -7.43
CA CYS A 73 0.22 10.41 -8.39
C CYS A 73 -0.95 11.17 -7.77
N LEU A 74 -1.85 10.47 -7.09
CA LEU A 74 -3.00 11.09 -6.44
C LEU A 74 -2.57 12.10 -5.38
N ALA A 75 -1.58 11.73 -4.57
CA ALA A 75 -1.07 12.64 -3.56
C ALA A 75 -0.48 13.90 -4.20
N ASN A 76 0.33 13.74 -5.24
CA ASN A 76 0.95 14.88 -5.90
C ASN A 76 -0.07 15.82 -6.51
N GLN A 77 -1.04 15.29 -7.23
CA GLN A 77 -2.01 16.14 -7.93
C GLN A 77 -3.02 16.80 -7.00
N THR A 78 -3.18 16.30 -5.78
CA THR A 78 -4.07 16.89 -4.78
C THR A 78 -3.33 17.70 -3.73
N GLY A 79 -2.01 17.84 -3.85
CA GLY A 79 -1.22 18.62 -2.92
C GLY A 79 -1.03 17.99 -1.55
N VAL A 80 -1.12 16.68 -1.47
CA VAL A 80 -0.96 15.96 -0.19
C VAL A 80 0.50 15.60 0.02
N ASP A 81 1.03 15.97 1.18
CA ASP A 81 2.36 15.56 1.64
C ASP A 81 2.20 14.26 2.42
N LEU A 82 2.44 13.14 1.74
CA LEU A 82 2.27 11.82 2.35
C LEU A 82 3.30 11.54 3.44
N GLN A 83 4.48 12.13 3.35
CA GLN A 83 5.50 11.96 4.38
C GLN A 83 4.95 12.40 5.74
N THR A 84 4.43 13.60 5.79
CA THR A 84 3.87 14.15 7.02
C THR A 84 2.59 13.44 7.44
N SER A 85 1.68 13.23 6.50
CA SER A 85 0.40 12.56 6.79
C SER A 85 0.61 11.15 7.32
N PHE A 86 1.49 10.41 6.68
CA PHE A 86 1.73 9.02 7.07
C PHE A 86 2.37 8.94 8.45
N ASN A 87 3.36 9.79 8.70
CA ASN A 87 4.01 9.83 10.01
C ASN A 87 3.02 10.19 11.12
N ASN A 88 2.14 11.15 10.85
CA ASN A 88 1.11 11.52 11.82
C ASN A 88 0.14 10.39 12.09
N ARG A 89 -0.30 9.70 11.03
CA ARG A 89 -1.18 8.54 11.18
C ARG A 89 -0.53 7.42 11.94
N LEU A 90 0.74 7.16 11.66
CA LEU A 90 1.48 6.11 12.34
C LEU A 90 1.61 6.42 13.83
N ASN A 91 1.90 7.67 14.17
CA ASN A 91 1.97 8.09 15.57
C ASN A 91 0.63 7.95 16.27
N MET A 92 -0.47 8.33 15.61
CA MET A 92 -1.81 8.17 16.16
C MET A 92 -2.17 6.70 16.36
N LYS A 93 -1.84 5.87 15.39
CA LYS A 93 -2.08 4.42 15.50
C LYS A 93 -1.25 3.81 16.63
N ALA A 94 0.00 4.20 16.75
CA ALA A 94 0.87 3.70 17.80
C ALA A 94 0.30 4.01 19.18
N LYS A 95 -0.15 5.23 19.40
CA LYS A 95 -0.72 5.64 20.68
C LYS A 95 -2.01 4.89 20.99
N ARG A 96 -2.94 4.86 20.02
CA ARG A 96 -4.24 4.19 20.19
C ARG A 96 -4.08 2.69 20.36
N ASP A 97 -3.31 2.08 19.48
CA ASP A 97 -3.21 0.62 19.41
C ASP A 97 -2.29 0.06 20.47
N HIS A 98 -1.31 0.84 20.94
CA HIS A 98 -0.48 0.43 22.05
C HIS A 98 -1.35 0.12 23.26
N ASP A 99 -2.20 1.07 23.67
CA ASP A 99 -3.07 0.87 24.82
C ASP A 99 -4.05 -0.27 24.62
N ARG A 100 -4.66 -0.34 23.43
CA ARG A 100 -5.63 -1.38 23.11
C ARG A 100 -5.00 -2.77 23.12
N HIS A 101 -3.85 -2.93 22.47
CA HIS A 101 -3.20 -4.24 22.34
C HIS A 101 -2.56 -4.69 23.65
N HIS A 102 -2.01 -3.78 24.43
CA HIS A 102 -1.42 -4.13 25.72
C HIS A 102 -2.49 -4.53 26.73
N SER A 103 -3.72 -4.08 26.56
CA SER A 103 -4.85 -4.46 27.40
C SER A 103 -5.54 -5.73 26.92
N ASN A 104 -5.19 -6.20 25.73
CA ASN A 104 -5.86 -7.36 25.12
C ASN A 104 -5.08 -8.64 25.42
N GLN A 105 -5.67 -9.47 26.28
CA GLN A 105 -5.02 -10.73 26.68
C GLN A 105 -4.79 -11.69 25.53
N LYS A 106 -5.55 -11.55 24.45
CA LYS A 106 -5.37 -12.41 23.26
C LYS A 106 -4.05 -12.15 22.56
N LEU A 107 -3.41 -11.01 22.85
CA LEU A 107 -2.15 -10.62 22.21
C LEU A 107 -0.97 -10.76 23.17
N ASP A 108 -1.09 -11.59 24.21
CA ASP A 108 0.03 -11.87 25.11
C ASP A 108 1.09 -12.71 24.41
N SER A 109 2.16 -13.07 25.14
CA SER A 109 3.33 -13.71 24.53
C SER A 109 3.01 -14.99 23.75
N VAL A 110 2.05 -15.79 24.22
CA VAL A 110 1.69 -17.04 23.56
C VAL A 110 0.98 -16.76 22.23
N SER A 111 -0.02 -15.91 22.26
CA SER A 111 -0.74 -15.50 21.06
C SER A 111 0.17 -14.72 20.12
N TYR A 112 1.05 -13.92 20.67
CA TYR A 112 1.97 -13.11 19.90
C TYR A 112 2.89 -13.94 19.02
N THR A 113 3.31 -15.09 19.50
CA THR A 113 4.17 -15.99 18.73
C THR A 113 3.51 -16.39 17.41
N HIS A 114 2.22 -16.64 17.43
CA HIS A 114 1.48 -16.97 16.22
C HIS A 114 1.28 -15.76 15.32
N LEU A 115 1.24 -14.59 15.89
CA LEU A 115 1.00 -13.36 15.14
C LEU A 115 2.27 -12.72 14.61
N ARG A 116 3.41 -13.29 14.86
CA ARG A 116 4.68 -12.69 14.49
C ARG A 116 4.78 -12.36 13.00
N ALA A 117 4.24 -13.22 12.15
CA ALA A 117 4.25 -12.97 10.72
C ALA A 117 3.31 -11.84 10.33
N HIS A 118 2.45 -11.37 11.22
CA HIS A 118 1.46 -10.33 10.98
C HIS A 118 1.61 -9.17 11.94
N GLU A 119 2.75 -9.04 12.57
CA GLU A 119 2.96 -8.04 13.61
C GLU A 119 2.88 -6.61 13.10
N THR A 120 2.99 -6.44 11.79
CA THR A 120 2.83 -5.11 11.19
C THR A 120 1.39 -4.67 11.09
N ARG A 121 0.43 -5.56 11.30
CA ARG A 121 -0.97 -5.16 11.31
C ARG A 121 -1.23 -4.27 12.51
N SER A 122 -1.86 -3.16 12.26
CA SER A 122 -2.11 -2.17 13.29
C SER A 122 -3.55 -2.16 13.80
N ASP A 123 -4.41 -2.96 13.26
CA ASP A 123 -5.85 -2.95 13.61
C ASP A 123 -6.33 -4.16 14.39
#